data_5d8bbc5b6c427706d0a757eb5f75ccd0
#
_entry.id   5d8bbc5b6c427706d0a757eb5f75ccd0
#
_cell.length_a   1.000
_cell.length_b   1.000
_cell.length_c   1.000
_cell.angle_alpha   90.00
_cell.angle_beta   90.00
_cell.angle_gamma   90.00
#
_symmetry.space_group_name_H-M   'P 1'
#
loop_
_entity.id
_entity.type
_entity.pdbx_description
1 polymer ?
#
loop_
_entity_poly.entity_id
_entity_poly.type
_entity_poly.pdbx_seq_one_letter_code
_entity_poly.pdbx_strand_id
1 'polypeptide(L)'
;DVSISDIYDPTQSRMVAQCDIKNDLTQLINWEVDPDMNALVPQDMTLQSNNSGIFTSFKINEDQFATGDRTLINHKEYYFTVIAYGQNQYLEFNPITAAGGQKIPFLAGRRNIKTYTAIPHQIDSEKGGTIQVAAYGDGPIVKRMDGVGNGGTELELLPEEVTAILNGNASGQPSYMGGMGPVAIKVVDPLEVKDGQYTLTFSSANANANWQITDASGNVIVESDTTISFYNEQIVPDLGLSVAVQQAPAPGGDDDGTYDNGVI
;
A
#
# COMPACT_ATOMS: atom_id res chain seq x y z
N ASP A 1 5.41 -19.54 20.05
CA ASP A 1 4.01 -19.28 19.65
C ASP A 1 3.58 -17.95 20.28
N VAL A 2 3.19 -17.00 19.45
CA VAL A 2 2.70 -15.69 19.88
C VAL A 2 1.24 -15.88 20.31
N SER A 3 0.90 -15.53 21.54
CA SER A 3 -0.49 -15.54 22.01
C SER A 3 -1.23 -14.27 21.55
N ILE A 4 -2.56 -14.31 21.54
CA ILE A 4 -3.37 -13.12 21.22
C ILE A 4 -3.10 -11.99 22.23
N SER A 5 -2.81 -12.31 23.48
CA SER A 5 -2.45 -11.33 24.51
C SER A 5 -1.14 -10.59 24.20
N ASP A 6 -0.16 -11.29 23.60
CA ASP A 6 1.14 -10.72 23.31
C ASP A 6 1.10 -9.67 22.18
N ILE A 7 0.11 -9.79 21.28
CA ILE A 7 -0.11 -8.86 20.16
C ILE A 7 -0.46 -7.46 20.65
N TYR A 8 -1.14 -7.35 21.77
CA TYR A 8 -1.54 -6.08 22.36
C TYR A 8 -0.60 -5.61 23.49
N ASP A 9 0.38 -6.43 23.85
CA ASP A 9 1.39 -6.04 24.82
C ASP A 9 2.47 -5.17 24.14
N PRO A 10 2.56 -3.86 24.46
CA PRO A 10 3.53 -2.97 23.84
C PRO A 10 4.98 -3.31 24.19
N THR A 11 5.25 -4.19 25.12
CA THR A 11 6.60 -4.70 25.40
C THR A 11 6.99 -5.84 24.47
N GLN A 12 6.03 -6.54 23.89
CA GLN A 12 6.20 -7.73 23.07
C GLN A 12 5.95 -7.48 21.58
N SER A 13 5.08 -6.55 21.24
CA SER A 13 4.72 -6.27 19.84
C SER A 13 4.57 -4.77 19.54
N ARG A 14 4.73 -4.42 18.30
CA ARG A 14 4.51 -3.07 17.76
C ARG A 14 3.77 -3.19 16.44
N MET A 15 2.75 -2.38 16.26
CA MET A 15 2.10 -2.22 14.97
C MET A 15 3.00 -1.38 14.06
N VAL A 16 3.47 -1.96 12.96
CA VAL A 16 4.44 -1.32 12.05
C VAL A 16 3.82 -0.90 10.73
N ALA A 17 2.68 -1.49 10.36
CA ALA A 17 1.93 -1.15 9.16
C ALA A 17 0.46 -1.50 9.35
N GLN A 18 -0.39 -0.76 8.68
CA GLN A 18 -1.83 -0.97 8.64
C GLN A 18 -2.37 -0.43 7.33
N CYS A 19 -3.34 -1.10 6.74
CA CYS A 19 -4.11 -0.57 5.63
C CYS A 19 -5.59 -0.90 5.81
N ASP A 20 -6.44 -0.07 5.24
CA ASP A 20 -7.88 -0.23 5.27
C ASP A 20 -8.51 0.33 3.99
N ILE A 21 -9.76 0.01 3.76
CA ILE A 21 -10.55 0.58 2.67
C ILE A 21 -10.57 2.11 2.84
N LYS A 22 -10.31 2.83 1.74
CA LYS A 22 -10.39 4.28 1.75
C LYS A 22 -11.86 4.71 1.93
N ASN A 23 -12.17 5.34 3.05
CA ASN A 23 -13.50 5.81 3.42
C ASN A 23 -13.40 7.02 4.36
N ASP A 24 -14.52 7.50 4.87
CA ASP A 24 -14.56 8.64 5.79
C ASP A 24 -14.06 8.31 7.22
N LEU A 25 -13.75 7.06 7.50
CA LEU A 25 -13.34 6.58 8.81
C LEU A 25 -11.81 6.56 8.90
N THR A 26 -11.25 7.56 9.55
CA THR A 26 -9.80 7.75 9.67
C THR A 26 -9.23 7.25 10.99
N GLN A 27 -10.10 6.94 11.97
CA GLN A 27 -9.64 6.57 13.31
C GLN A 27 -10.60 5.56 13.97
N LEU A 28 -10.04 4.55 14.64
CA LEU A 28 -10.77 3.57 15.44
C LEU A 28 -10.24 3.59 16.87
N ILE A 29 -11.06 4.05 17.78
CA ILE A 29 -10.71 4.18 19.20
C ILE A 29 -11.45 3.10 20.01
N ASN A 30 -10.68 2.17 20.56
CA ASN A 30 -11.19 1.25 21.57
C ASN A 30 -11.15 1.91 22.95
N TRP A 31 -12.19 1.69 23.75
CA TRP A 31 -12.25 2.16 25.12
C TRP A 31 -12.05 0.99 26.07
N GLU A 32 -10.96 1.01 26.79
CA GLU A 32 -10.60 -0.06 27.73
C GLU A 32 -10.53 0.48 29.16
N VAL A 33 -10.73 -0.40 30.12
CA VAL A 33 -10.57 -0.03 31.54
C VAL A 33 -9.11 -0.15 31.90
N ASP A 34 -8.51 0.96 32.26
CA ASP A 34 -7.20 0.96 32.88
C ASP A 34 -7.34 0.52 34.35
N PRO A 35 -6.69 -0.58 34.76
CA PRO A 35 -6.84 -1.11 36.13
C PRO A 35 -6.23 -0.19 37.18
N ASP A 36 -5.18 0.57 36.83
CA ASP A 36 -4.48 1.46 37.78
C ASP A 36 -5.28 2.75 38.02
N MET A 37 -5.91 3.28 36.97
CA MET A 37 -6.74 4.46 37.05
C MET A 37 -8.20 4.15 37.38
N ASN A 38 -8.63 2.88 37.28
CA ASN A 38 -10.02 2.45 37.37
C ASN A 38 -10.97 3.32 36.50
N ALA A 39 -10.50 3.69 35.33
CA ALA A 39 -11.19 4.57 34.40
C ALA A 39 -11.14 4.01 32.97
N LEU A 40 -12.10 4.43 32.13
CA LEU A 40 -12.05 4.16 30.69
C LEU A 40 -11.02 5.06 30.04
N VAL A 41 -10.07 4.45 29.36
CA VAL A 41 -9.04 5.15 28.57
C VAL A 41 -9.19 4.85 27.09
N PRO A 42 -8.98 5.84 26.21
CA PRO A 42 -8.99 5.61 24.76
C PRO A 42 -7.69 4.94 24.33
N GLN A 43 -7.84 3.90 23.52
CA GLN A 43 -6.75 3.25 22.81
C GLN A 43 -6.95 3.49 21.31
N ASP A 44 -6.07 4.27 20.71
CA ASP A 44 -6.10 4.46 19.26
C ASP A 44 -5.49 3.23 18.57
N MET A 45 -6.33 2.53 17.81
CA MET A 45 -6.00 1.30 17.10
C MET A 45 -5.64 1.56 15.64
N THR A 46 -5.34 2.81 15.29
CA THR A 46 -5.08 3.21 13.91
C THR A 46 -3.72 3.85 13.72
N LEU A 47 -3.08 3.53 12.60
CA LEU A 47 -1.91 4.24 12.09
C LEU A 47 -2.36 5.30 11.08
N GLN A 48 -1.57 6.35 10.88
CA GLN A 48 -1.90 7.43 9.95
C GLN A 48 -2.13 6.98 8.50
N SER A 49 -1.56 5.83 8.12
CA SER A 49 -1.68 5.26 6.77
C SER A 49 -2.87 4.32 6.60
N ASN A 50 -3.68 4.08 7.62
CA ASN A 50 -4.73 3.07 7.59
C ASN A 50 -5.77 3.29 6.49
N ASN A 51 -6.17 4.52 6.22
CA ASN A 51 -7.25 4.89 5.30
C ASN A 51 -6.74 5.23 3.89
N SER A 52 -5.74 4.50 3.39
CA SER A 52 -5.09 4.75 2.10
C SER A 52 -5.52 3.80 0.98
N GLY A 53 -6.33 2.80 1.29
CA GLY A 53 -6.70 1.68 0.42
C GLY A 53 -6.04 0.37 0.87
N ILE A 54 -6.40 -0.73 0.24
CA ILE A 54 -5.87 -2.05 0.57
C ILE A 54 -4.52 -2.26 -0.09
N PHE A 55 -3.52 -2.53 0.73
CA PHE A 55 -2.16 -2.88 0.31
C PHE A 55 -1.86 -4.32 0.69
N THR A 56 -1.17 -5.03 -0.18
CA THR A 56 -0.75 -6.41 0.03
C THR A 56 0.75 -6.56 0.26
N SER A 57 1.50 -5.45 0.17
CA SER A 57 2.94 -5.38 0.43
C SER A 57 3.29 -4.20 1.32
N PHE A 58 4.17 -4.42 2.29
CA PHE A 58 4.61 -3.40 3.23
C PHE A 58 6.14 -3.38 3.29
N LYS A 59 6.74 -2.20 3.16
CA LYS A 59 8.18 -2.02 3.37
C LYS A 59 8.44 -1.69 4.83
N ILE A 60 9.15 -2.55 5.52
CA ILE A 60 9.55 -2.37 6.91
C ILE A 60 11.08 -2.32 6.95
N ASN A 61 11.64 -1.19 7.31
CA ASN A 61 13.07 -0.92 7.35
C ASN A 61 13.57 -0.43 8.71
N GLU A 62 12.71 -0.40 9.71
CA GLU A 62 13.05 0.00 11.06
C GLU A 62 12.71 -1.07 12.10
N ASP A 63 13.64 -1.26 13.05
CA ASP A 63 13.41 -2.05 14.27
C ASP A 63 12.72 -1.15 15.32
N GLN A 64 11.44 -1.40 15.56
CA GLN A 64 10.63 -0.61 16.49
C GLN A 64 10.99 -0.83 17.96
N PHE A 65 11.81 -1.82 18.28
CA PHE A 65 12.30 -2.09 19.63
C PHE A 65 13.71 -1.53 19.88
N ALA A 66 14.41 -1.11 18.83
CA ALA A 66 15.75 -0.57 18.96
C ALA A 66 15.70 0.84 19.62
N THR A 67 16.69 1.08 20.47
CA THR A 67 16.97 2.40 21.07
C THR A 67 18.17 3.02 20.36
N GLY A 68 18.02 4.21 19.79
CA GLY A 68 19.05 4.88 18.99
C GLY A 68 18.89 4.61 17.49
N ASP A 69 19.87 3.98 16.86
CA ASP A 69 19.76 3.59 15.45
C ASP A 69 18.74 2.46 15.29
N ARG A 70 17.68 2.74 14.54
CA ARG A 70 16.56 1.83 14.30
C ARG A 70 16.68 1.05 13.00
N THR A 71 17.78 1.18 12.27
CA THR A 71 18.01 0.43 11.04
C THR A 71 17.98 -1.07 11.31
N LEU A 72 17.33 -1.83 10.45
CA LEU A 72 17.32 -3.29 10.54
C LEU A 72 18.75 -3.85 10.42
N ILE A 73 19.09 -4.80 11.28
CA ILE A 73 20.41 -5.43 11.31
C ILE A 73 20.41 -6.61 10.34
N ASN A 74 21.38 -6.63 9.41
CA ASN A 74 21.57 -7.75 8.51
C ASN A 74 21.81 -9.06 9.28
N HIS A 75 21.22 -10.14 8.78
CA HIS A 75 21.31 -11.50 9.34
C HIS A 75 20.69 -11.70 10.73
N LYS A 76 19.97 -10.70 11.26
CA LYS A 76 19.13 -10.82 12.45
C LYS A 76 17.74 -11.31 12.05
N GLU A 77 17.19 -12.24 12.80
CA GLU A 77 15.80 -12.68 12.61
C GLU A 77 14.82 -11.66 13.18
N TYR A 78 13.82 -11.30 12.37
CA TYR A 78 12.68 -10.47 12.74
C TYR A 78 11.40 -11.26 12.57
N TYR A 79 10.49 -11.12 13.50
CA TYR A 79 9.23 -11.86 13.52
C TYR A 79 8.07 -10.90 13.25
N PHE A 80 7.21 -11.30 12.33
CA PHE A 80 6.06 -10.51 11.93
C PHE A 80 4.79 -11.34 12.04
N THR A 81 3.71 -10.69 12.44
CA THR A 81 2.38 -11.28 12.47
C THR A 81 1.43 -10.38 11.70
N VAL A 82 0.63 -10.96 10.82
CA VAL A 82 -0.38 -10.25 10.04
C VAL A 82 -1.75 -10.60 10.60
N ILE A 83 -2.54 -9.58 10.91
CA ILE A 83 -3.88 -9.73 11.47
C ILE A 83 -4.87 -8.97 10.61
N ALA A 84 -5.85 -9.69 10.07
CA ALA A 84 -6.99 -9.03 9.49
C ALA A 84 -7.85 -8.42 10.60
N TYR A 85 -8.39 -7.23 10.40
CA TYR A 85 -9.33 -6.63 11.34
C TYR A 85 -10.60 -6.18 10.64
N GLY A 86 -11.65 -6.04 11.40
CA GLY A 86 -12.91 -5.49 10.96
C GLY A 86 -13.31 -4.29 11.82
N GLN A 87 -14.17 -3.49 11.27
CA GLN A 87 -14.76 -2.36 11.97
C GLN A 87 -16.19 -2.70 12.38
N ASN A 88 -16.53 -2.32 13.60
CA ASN A 88 -17.89 -2.39 14.12
C ASN A 88 -18.23 -1.08 14.86
N GLN A 89 -18.62 -0.05 14.09
CA GLN A 89 -18.98 1.25 14.65
C GLN A 89 -20.27 1.75 14.00
N TYR A 90 -21.42 1.32 14.55
CA TYR A 90 -22.73 1.83 14.11
C TYR A 90 -23.16 3.10 14.85
N LEU A 91 -22.58 3.36 16.01
CA LEU A 91 -22.82 4.56 16.81
C LEU A 91 -21.56 4.86 17.64
N GLU A 92 -21.23 6.12 17.78
CA GLU A 92 -20.09 6.57 18.57
C GLU A 92 -20.35 6.32 20.07
N PHE A 93 -19.34 5.79 20.76
CA PHE A 93 -19.39 5.53 22.19
C PHE A 93 -19.15 6.81 22.99
N ASN A 94 -19.99 7.07 23.97
CA ASN A 94 -19.80 8.19 24.89
C ASN A 94 -19.12 7.73 26.18
N PRO A 95 -17.85 8.06 26.40
CA PRO A 95 -17.11 7.59 27.58
C PRO A 95 -17.57 8.24 28.89
N ILE A 96 -18.23 9.41 28.84
CA ILE A 96 -18.69 10.11 30.04
C ILE A 96 -19.92 9.42 30.63
N THR A 97 -20.86 9.04 29.79
CA THR A 97 -22.10 8.39 30.21
C THR A 97 -21.98 6.87 30.24
N ALA A 98 -20.90 6.33 29.64
CA ALA A 98 -20.70 4.90 29.37
C ALA A 98 -21.89 4.23 28.65
N ALA A 99 -22.68 5.02 27.93
CA ALA A 99 -23.90 4.60 27.25
C ALA A 99 -23.83 4.85 25.74
N GLY A 100 -24.54 4.01 25.00
CA GLY A 100 -24.62 4.09 23.53
C GLY A 100 -23.35 3.62 22.83
N GLY A 101 -23.47 3.32 21.53
CA GLY A 101 -22.36 3.02 20.65
C GLY A 101 -21.52 1.79 20.98
N GLN A 102 -20.47 1.62 20.19
CA GLN A 102 -19.48 0.55 20.37
C GLN A 102 -18.29 1.04 21.18
N LYS A 103 -18.10 0.39 22.34
CA LYS A 103 -16.92 0.56 23.16
C LYS A 103 -15.62 0.06 22.46
N ILE A 104 -15.74 -0.97 21.64
CA ILE A 104 -14.63 -1.63 20.92
C ILE A 104 -14.99 -1.70 19.45
N PRO A 105 -14.77 -0.63 18.67
CA PRO A 105 -15.04 -0.61 17.24
C PRO A 105 -14.01 -1.40 16.42
N PHE A 106 -12.76 -1.50 16.87
CA PHE A 106 -11.73 -2.29 16.22
C PHE A 106 -11.85 -3.76 16.64
N LEU A 107 -12.07 -4.64 15.66
CA LEU A 107 -12.23 -6.08 15.88
C LEU A 107 -11.09 -6.84 15.20
N ALA A 108 -10.08 -7.23 15.94
CA ALA A 108 -9.01 -8.08 15.42
C ALA A 108 -9.49 -9.48 15.08
N GLY A 109 -9.06 -9.98 13.94
CA GLY A 109 -9.24 -11.37 13.56
C GLY A 109 -8.53 -12.30 14.53
N ARG A 110 -9.19 -13.40 14.90
CA ARG A 110 -8.71 -14.35 15.91
C ARG A 110 -8.32 -15.71 15.34
N ARG A 111 -8.44 -15.90 14.02
CA ARG A 111 -8.16 -17.17 13.34
C ARG A 111 -6.99 -17.01 12.40
N ASN A 112 -6.24 -18.10 12.25
CA ASN A 112 -5.11 -18.19 11.31
C ASN A 112 -4.00 -17.15 11.54
N ILE A 113 -3.78 -16.77 12.80
CA ILE A 113 -2.64 -15.94 13.18
C ILE A 113 -1.39 -16.77 12.97
N LYS A 114 -0.51 -16.30 12.09
CA LYS A 114 0.73 -16.96 11.76
C LYS A 114 1.90 -16.00 11.97
N THR A 115 2.96 -16.47 12.56
CA THR A 115 4.22 -15.74 12.66
C THR A 115 5.07 -16.02 11.44
N TYR A 116 5.57 -14.97 10.82
CA TYR A 116 6.50 -15.00 9.71
C TYR A 116 7.87 -14.55 10.21
N THR A 117 8.92 -15.23 9.78
CA THR A 117 10.29 -14.84 10.07
C THR A 117 10.89 -14.22 8.81
N ALA A 118 11.54 -13.07 8.97
CA ALA A 118 12.30 -12.43 7.93
C ALA A 118 13.72 -12.13 8.41
N ILE A 119 14.69 -12.29 7.52
CA ILE A 119 16.11 -12.03 7.80
C ILE A 119 16.60 -11.03 6.77
N PRO A 120 16.72 -9.74 7.12
CA PRO A 120 17.29 -8.74 6.23
C PRO A 120 18.72 -9.09 5.88
N HIS A 121 19.09 -8.97 4.62
CA HIS A 121 20.47 -9.10 4.19
C HIS A 121 20.70 -8.31 2.89
N GLN A 122 21.91 -7.85 2.74
CA GLN A 122 22.38 -7.27 1.48
C GLN A 122 23.21 -8.32 0.74
N ILE A 123 22.84 -8.58 -0.50
CA ILE A 123 23.58 -9.51 -1.35
C ILE A 123 24.88 -8.81 -1.80
N ASP A 124 26.02 -9.46 -1.52
CA ASP A 124 27.33 -8.98 -1.94
C ASP A 124 27.68 -9.59 -3.31
N SER A 125 27.59 -8.79 -4.37
CA SER A 125 27.86 -9.22 -5.74
C SER A 125 29.34 -9.60 -5.96
N GLU A 126 30.26 -9.02 -5.20
CA GLU A 126 31.70 -9.32 -5.33
C GLU A 126 32.06 -10.72 -4.84
N LYS A 127 31.20 -11.33 -4.04
CA LYS A 127 31.38 -12.69 -3.52
C LYS A 127 30.56 -13.75 -4.26
N GLY A 128 30.13 -13.47 -5.48
CA GLY A 128 29.33 -14.37 -6.30
C GLY A 128 27.85 -14.41 -5.95
N GLY A 129 27.34 -13.39 -5.26
CA GLY A 129 25.92 -13.20 -5.04
C GLY A 129 25.17 -12.84 -6.33
N THR A 130 23.85 -12.90 -6.29
CA THR A 130 23.00 -12.46 -7.40
C THR A 130 23.11 -10.95 -7.58
N ILE A 131 23.38 -10.49 -8.80
CA ILE A 131 23.33 -9.06 -9.12
C ILE A 131 21.86 -8.67 -9.22
N GLN A 132 21.43 -7.77 -8.35
CA GLN A 132 20.11 -7.18 -8.40
C GLN A 132 20.13 -5.88 -9.21
N VAL A 133 19.20 -5.75 -10.15
CA VAL A 133 19.00 -4.54 -10.96
C VAL A 133 17.99 -3.58 -10.35
N ALA A 134 17.30 -4.01 -9.31
CA ALA A 134 16.28 -3.23 -8.60
C ALA A 134 16.34 -3.49 -7.09
N ALA A 135 15.83 -2.56 -6.31
CA ALA A 135 15.66 -2.69 -4.87
C ALA A 135 14.18 -2.73 -4.50
N TYR A 136 13.87 -3.23 -3.31
CA TYR A 136 12.50 -3.23 -2.80
C TYR A 136 11.94 -1.81 -2.73
N GLY A 137 10.77 -1.60 -3.31
CA GLY A 137 10.09 -0.32 -3.34
C GLY A 137 10.50 0.61 -4.49
N ASP A 138 11.46 0.20 -5.35
CA ASP A 138 11.73 0.92 -6.58
C ASP A 138 10.49 0.92 -7.48
N GLY A 139 10.31 1.98 -8.26
CA GLY A 139 9.28 2.08 -9.28
C GLY A 139 9.88 2.10 -10.69
N PRO A 140 9.24 1.47 -11.67
CA PRO A 140 9.67 1.58 -13.07
C PRO A 140 9.43 2.98 -13.61
N ILE A 141 10.11 3.34 -14.71
CA ILE A 141 9.79 4.53 -15.48
C ILE A 141 8.50 4.27 -16.25
N VAL A 142 7.44 5.05 -15.94
CA VAL A 142 6.15 4.97 -16.61
C VAL A 142 6.11 6.06 -17.69
N LYS A 143 5.81 5.66 -18.91
CA LYS A 143 5.40 6.55 -20.00
C LYS A 143 3.92 6.41 -20.23
N ARG A 144 3.22 7.52 -20.19
CA ARG A 144 1.83 7.55 -20.57
C ARG A 144 1.73 7.71 -22.08
N MET A 145 1.19 6.69 -22.73
CA MET A 145 1.03 6.65 -24.19
C MET A 145 -0.36 7.11 -24.60
N ASP A 146 -1.36 6.89 -23.78
CA ASP A 146 -2.76 7.18 -24.05
C ASP A 146 -3.53 7.34 -22.74
N GLY A 147 -4.64 8.07 -22.78
CA GLY A 147 -5.52 8.26 -21.63
C GLY A 147 -5.38 9.63 -20.94
N VAL A 148 -6.25 9.90 -20.00
CA VAL A 148 -6.30 11.11 -19.17
C VAL A 148 -6.41 10.76 -17.68
N GLY A 149 -6.02 11.72 -16.81
CA GLY A 149 -6.09 11.53 -15.37
C GLY A 149 -4.81 11.02 -14.75
N ASN A 150 -4.83 10.84 -13.44
CA ASN A 150 -3.67 10.45 -12.64
C ASN A 150 -3.86 9.12 -11.89
N GLY A 151 -4.98 8.42 -12.10
CA GLY A 151 -5.28 7.18 -11.39
C GLY A 151 -5.45 7.35 -9.88
N GLY A 152 -5.73 8.57 -9.40
CA GLY A 152 -5.78 8.89 -7.97
C GLY A 152 -4.41 8.94 -7.30
N THR A 153 -3.31 8.92 -8.07
CA THR A 153 -1.95 8.95 -7.55
C THR A 153 -1.34 10.36 -7.66
N GLU A 154 -0.37 10.63 -6.80
CA GLU A 154 0.45 11.83 -6.90
C GLU A 154 1.45 11.65 -8.04
N LEU A 155 1.54 12.65 -8.94
CA LEU A 155 2.36 12.58 -10.15
C LEU A 155 3.59 13.46 -10.02
N GLU A 156 4.74 12.92 -10.39
CA GLU A 156 5.99 13.68 -10.53
C GLU A 156 6.65 13.34 -11.87
N LEU A 157 6.91 14.38 -12.68
CA LEU A 157 7.56 14.24 -13.98
C LEU A 157 9.08 14.21 -13.85
N LEU A 158 9.75 13.55 -14.79
CA LEU A 158 11.19 13.66 -14.90
C LEU A 158 11.60 15.13 -15.11
N PRO A 159 12.73 15.60 -14.55
CA PRO A 159 13.19 17.00 -14.66
C PRO A 159 13.33 17.49 -16.10
N GLU A 160 13.74 16.62 -17.02
CA GLU A 160 13.81 16.92 -18.45
C GLU A 160 12.44 17.16 -19.07
N GLU A 161 11.41 16.45 -18.66
CA GLU A 161 10.03 16.67 -19.12
C GLU A 161 9.50 18.02 -18.63
N VAL A 162 9.75 18.34 -17.36
CA VAL A 162 9.41 19.66 -16.81
C VAL A 162 10.10 20.77 -17.61
N THR A 163 11.39 20.61 -17.91
CA THR A 163 12.13 21.58 -18.70
C THR A 163 11.60 21.71 -20.13
N ALA A 164 11.24 20.59 -20.76
CA ALA A 164 10.64 20.59 -22.09
C ALA A 164 9.29 21.31 -22.12
N ILE A 165 8.44 21.10 -21.10
CA ILE A 165 7.15 21.78 -20.94
C ILE A 165 7.34 23.30 -20.81
N LEU A 166 8.25 23.73 -19.95
CA LEU A 166 8.53 25.14 -19.70
C LEU A 166 9.08 25.86 -20.95
N ASN A 167 9.80 25.13 -21.81
CA ASN A 167 10.33 25.65 -23.06
C ASN A 167 9.37 25.52 -24.26
N GLY A 168 8.14 25.05 -24.05
CA GLY A 168 7.16 24.86 -25.12
C GLY A 168 7.43 23.69 -26.06
N ASN A 169 8.33 22.78 -25.67
CA ASN A 169 8.74 21.59 -26.43
C ASN A 169 8.20 20.28 -25.82
N ALA A 170 7.09 20.34 -25.08
CA ALA A 170 6.51 19.19 -24.45
C ALA A 170 6.15 18.09 -25.47
N SER A 171 6.54 16.85 -25.18
CA SER A 171 5.99 15.69 -25.87
C SER A 171 4.56 15.44 -25.40
N GLY A 172 3.71 14.85 -26.23
CA GLY A 172 2.36 14.42 -25.80
C GLY A 172 2.40 13.20 -24.86
N GLN A 173 3.57 12.68 -24.54
CA GLN A 173 3.78 11.45 -23.78
C GLN A 173 4.87 11.67 -22.73
N PRO A 174 4.56 12.34 -21.60
CA PRO A 174 5.56 12.63 -20.58
C PRO A 174 6.00 11.35 -19.86
N SER A 175 7.26 11.35 -19.42
CA SER A 175 7.81 10.33 -18.53
C SER A 175 7.75 10.81 -17.08
N TYR A 176 7.51 9.89 -16.17
CA TYR A 176 7.38 10.17 -14.75
C TYR A 176 8.59 9.65 -13.98
N MET A 177 8.83 10.23 -12.82
CA MET A 177 9.77 9.68 -11.84
C MET A 177 9.33 8.26 -11.46
N GLY A 178 10.32 7.41 -11.15
CA GLY A 178 10.05 6.02 -10.78
C GLY A 178 9.05 5.93 -9.61
N GLY A 179 7.97 5.19 -9.82
CA GLY A 179 6.88 5.04 -8.83
C GLY A 179 5.91 6.22 -8.73
N MET A 180 6.12 7.31 -9.48
CA MET A 180 5.31 8.54 -9.40
C MET A 180 4.47 8.77 -10.67
N GLY A 181 4.11 7.71 -11.35
CA GLY A 181 3.24 7.75 -12.54
C GLY A 181 1.75 7.59 -12.23
N PRO A 182 0.90 7.60 -13.27
CA PRO A 182 -0.56 7.46 -13.12
C PRO A 182 -1.01 6.05 -12.66
N VAL A 183 -0.09 5.13 -12.57
CA VAL A 183 -0.28 3.79 -12.01
C VAL A 183 0.77 3.58 -10.94
N ALA A 184 0.36 3.15 -9.75
CA ALA A 184 1.29 2.86 -8.67
C ALA A 184 1.91 1.48 -8.89
N ILE A 185 3.19 1.45 -9.26
CA ILE A 185 3.96 0.23 -9.47
C ILE A 185 5.21 0.29 -8.61
N LYS A 186 5.47 -0.78 -7.87
CA LYS A 186 6.69 -0.90 -7.06
C LYS A 186 7.27 -2.31 -7.09
N VAL A 187 8.58 -2.40 -6.91
CA VAL A 187 9.29 -3.67 -6.76
C VAL A 187 9.02 -4.27 -5.39
N VAL A 188 8.56 -5.52 -5.37
CA VAL A 188 8.30 -6.30 -4.15
C VAL A 188 9.18 -7.55 -4.06
N ASP A 189 9.71 -8.01 -5.19
CA ASP A 189 10.73 -9.07 -5.23
C ASP A 189 11.82 -8.68 -6.24
N PRO A 190 12.94 -8.08 -5.79
CA PRO A 190 14.01 -7.66 -6.68
C PRO A 190 14.70 -8.80 -7.46
N LEU A 191 14.54 -10.05 -7.01
CA LEU A 191 15.15 -11.21 -7.69
C LEU A 191 14.36 -11.63 -8.93
N GLU A 192 13.06 -11.33 -8.97
CA GLU A 192 12.16 -11.68 -10.07
C GLU A 192 11.99 -10.53 -11.09
N VAL A 193 12.54 -9.35 -10.81
CA VAL A 193 12.46 -8.22 -11.74
C VAL A 193 13.17 -8.56 -13.05
N LYS A 194 12.44 -8.40 -14.15
CA LYS A 194 12.93 -8.67 -15.51
C LYS A 194 13.06 -7.37 -16.29
N ASP A 195 14.21 -7.19 -16.95
CA ASP A 195 14.39 -6.09 -17.88
C ASP A 195 13.48 -6.28 -19.10
N GLY A 196 12.82 -5.20 -19.51
CA GLY A 196 11.89 -5.27 -20.62
C GLY A 196 10.97 -4.07 -20.74
N GLN A 197 10.13 -4.12 -21.78
CA GLN A 197 9.05 -3.16 -21.98
C GLN A 197 7.72 -3.89 -21.83
N TYR A 198 6.86 -3.33 -21.00
CA TYR A 198 5.56 -3.88 -20.68
C TYR A 198 4.48 -2.83 -20.96
N THR A 199 3.31 -3.29 -21.37
CA THR A 199 2.16 -2.41 -21.60
C THR A 199 1.04 -2.78 -20.67
N LEU A 200 0.58 -1.82 -19.89
CA LEU A 200 -0.62 -1.95 -19.07
C LEU A 200 -1.80 -1.34 -19.85
N THR A 201 -2.83 -2.12 -20.06
CA THR A 201 -4.05 -1.71 -20.79
C THR A 201 -5.30 -1.93 -19.95
N PHE A 202 -6.34 -1.15 -20.22
CA PHE A 202 -7.65 -1.25 -19.56
C PHE A 202 -8.69 -1.81 -20.50
N SER A 203 -9.61 -2.61 -19.97
CA SER A 203 -10.70 -3.22 -20.74
C SER A 203 -11.76 -2.22 -21.21
N SER A 204 -11.88 -1.09 -20.54
CA SER A 204 -12.81 0.00 -20.86
C SER A 204 -12.36 1.32 -20.21
N ALA A 205 -13.01 2.41 -20.61
CA ALA A 205 -12.72 3.76 -20.13
C ALA A 205 -13.64 4.17 -18.94
N ASN A 206 -13.87 3.28 -17.98
CA ASN A 206 -14.73 3.58 -16.83
C ASN A 206 -14.27 2.81 -15.58
N ALA A 207 -14.84 3.12 -14.43
CA ALA A 207 -14.49 2.54 -13.14
C ALA A 207 -14.64 1.00 -13.05
N ASN A 208 -15.42 0.40 -13.94
CA ASN A 208 -15.57 -1.06 -13.98
C ASN A 208 -14.55 -1.74 -14.89
N ALA A 209 -13.53 -1.02 -15.36
CA ALA A 209 -12.46 -1.58 -16.14
C ALA A 209 -11.62 -2.55 -15.31
N ASN A 210 -11.13 -3.58 -15.98
CA ASN A 210 -10.03 -4.41 -15.54
C ASN A 210 -8.76 -3.94 -16.26
N TRP A 211 -7.61 -4.20 -15.68
CA TRP A 211 -6.33 -3.98 -16.35
C TRP A 211 -5.63 -5.31 -16.64
N GLN A 212 -4.77 -5.28 -17.64
CA GLN A 212 -3.85 -6.38 -17.95
C GLN A 212 -2.46 -5.84 -18.30
N ILE A 213 -1.44 -6.64 -18.03
CA ILE A 213 -0.05 -6.36 -18.45
C ILE A 213 0.33 -7.34 -19.53
N THR A 214 0.88 -6.81 -20.63
CA THR A 214 1.43 -7.60 -21.74
C THR A 214 2.92 -7.31 -21.91
N ASP A 215 3.67 -8.30 -22.40
CA ASP A 215 5.04 -8.14 -22.84
C ASP A 215 5.14 -7.41 -24.21
N ALA A 216 6.37 -7.14 -24.66
CA ALA A 216 6.63 -6.51 -25.96
C ALA A 216 6.13 -7.33 -27.16
N SER A 217 5.85 -8.61 -26.99
CA SER A 217 5.30 -9.50 -28.00
C SER A 217 3.76 -9.55 -27.99
N GLY A 218 3.12 -8.89 -27.02
CA GLY A 218 1.67 -8.88 -26.84
C GLY A 218 1.13 -10.07 -26.06
N ASN A 219 1.99 -10.89 -25.43
CA ASN A 219 1.51 -11.98 -24.56
C ASN A 219 1.05 -11.40 -23.23
N VAL A 220 -0.13 -11.82 -22.78
CA VAL A 220 -0.65 -11.45 -21.47
C VAL A 220 0.16 -12.14 -20.38
N ILE A 221 0.73 -11.36 -19.45
CA ILE A 221 1.47 -11.86 -18.31
C ILE A 221 0.55 -11.98 -17.11
N VAL A 222 -0.30 -10.96 -16.88
CA VAL A 222 -1.23 -10.91 -15.76
C VAL A 222 -2.46 -10.10 -16.13
N GLU A 223 -3.59 -10.49 -15.56
CA GLU A 223 -4.86 -9.75 -15.58
C GLU A 223 -5.21 -9.34 -14.15
N SER A 224 -5.92 -8.23 -13.99
CA SER A 224 -6.35 -7.77 -12.68
C SER A 224 -7.41 -8.68 -12.07
N ASP A 225 -7.28 -8.95 -10.77
CA ASP A 225 -8.26 -9.75 -10.01
C ASP A 225 -9.58 -9.00 -9.79
N THR A 226 -9.53 -7.67 -9.82
CA THR A 226 -10.68 -6.80 -9.56
C THR A 226 -10.71 -5.63 -10.54
N THR A 227 -11.85 -4.94 -10.59
CA THR A 227 -11.99 -3.69 -11.34
C THR A 227 -11.27 -2.54 -10.63
N ILE A 228 -10.98 -1.46 -11.37
CA ILE A 228 -10.34 -0.25 -10.83
C ILE A 228 -11.27 0.65 -10.01
N SER A 229 -12.53 0.25 -9.78
CA SER A 229 -13.47 0.96 -8.91
C SER A 229 -13.00 1.08 -7.46
N PHE A 230 -12.14 0.15 -7.03
CA PHE A 230 -11.52 0.15 -5.71
C PHE A 230 -10.02 0.17 -5.83
N TYR A 231 -9.37 0.90 -4.92
CA TYR A 231 -7.93 0.79 -4.79
C TYR A 231 -7.57 -0.61 -4.28
N ASN A 232 -6.88 -1.37 -5.12
CA ASN A 232 -6.41 -2.71 -4.79
C ASN A 232 -4.98 -2.87 -5.30
N GLU A 233 -4.08 -3.26 -4.41
CA GLU A 233 -2.71 -3.64 -4.76
C GLU A 233 -2.67 -5.12 -5.10
N GLN A 234 -2.31 -5.44 -6.34
CA GLN A 234 -2.12 -6.81 -6.79
C GLN A 234 -0.64 -7.12 -6.98
N ILE A 235 -0.20 -8.23 -6.39
CA ILE A 235 1.17 -8.74 -6.59
C ILE A 235 1.25 -9.47 -7.92
N VAL A 236 2.31 -9.20 -8.67
CA VAL A 236 2.65 -9.85 -9.93
C VAL A 236 3.97 -10.60 -9.75
N PRO A 237 3.93 -11.86 -9.29
CA PRO A 237 5.13 -12.60 -8.89
C PRO A 237 6.11 -12.78 -10.04
N ASP A 238 5.61 -13.04 -11.26
CA ASP A 238 6.44 -13.30 -12.45
C ASP A 238 7.29 -12.10 -12.90
N LEU A 239 6.98 -10.91 -12.40
CA LEU A 239 7.72 -9.67 -12.64
C LEU A 239 8.33 -9.08 -11.37
N GLY A 240 8.11 -9.69 -10.22
CA GLY A 240 8.57 -9.16 -8.93
C GLY A 240 7.96 -7.81 -8.55
N LEU A 241 6.78 -7.49 -9.08
CA LEU A 241 6.15 -6.18 -8.94
C LEU A 241 4.84 -6.26 -8.16
N SER A 242 4.43 -5.15 -7.57
CA SER A 242 3.03 -4.89 -7.23
C SER A 242 2.48 -3.77 -8.10
N VAL A 243 1.21 -3.87 -8.43
CA VAL A 243 0.47 -2.90 -9.25
C VAL A 243 -0.79 -2.49 -8.51
N ALA A 244 -1.00 -1.18 -8.39
CA ALA A 244 -2.22 -0.64 -7.83
C ALA A 244 -2.76 0.48 -8.74
N VAL A 245 -4.03 0.39 -9.07
CA VAL A 245 -4.74 1.35 -9.91
C VAL A 245 -6.10 1.60 -9.31
N GLN A 246 -6.50 2.85 -9.26
CA GLN A 246 -7.85 3.24 -8.87
C GLN A 246 -8.36 4.34 -9.78
N GLN A 247 -9.62 4.23 -10.17
CA GLN A 247 -10.34 5.32 -10.79
C GLN A 247 -10.62 6.41 -9.73
N ALA A 248 -10.09 7.60 -9.91
CA ALA A 248 -10.35 8.71 -8.99
C ALA A 248 -11.67 9.42 -9.36
N PRO A 249 -12.49 9.81 -8.36
CA PRO A 249 -13.67 10.63 -8.63
C PRO A 249 -13.29 12.01 -9.13
N ALA A 250 -14.22 12.64 -9.86
CA ALA A 250 -14.08 14.02 -10.28
C ALA A 250 -13.93 14.97 -9.08
N PRO A 251 -13.16 16.08 -9.19
CA PRO A 251 -13.09 17.09 -8.17
C PRO A 251 -14.49 17.67 -7.90
N GLY A 252 -15.01 17.46 -6.70
CA GLY A 252 -16.35 17.90 -6.31
C GLY A 252 -17.23 16.79 -5.73
N GLY A 253 -16.79 15.53 -5.81
CA GLY A 253 -17.39 14.42 -5.10
C GLY A 253 -18.73 13.94 -5.65
N ASP A 254 -19.12 14.33 -6.83
CA ASP A 254 -20.32 13.79 -7.47
C ASP A 254 -20.03 12.42 -8.05
N ASP A 255 -20.71 11.44 -7.48
CA ASP A 255 -20.64 10.02 -7.86
C ASP A 255 -21.52 9.75 -9.09
N ASP A 256 -21.41 10.61 -10.12
CA ASP A 256 -22.18 10.51 -11.35
C ASP A 256 -21.55 9.57 -12.40
N GLY A 257 -20.43 8.94 -12.03
CA GLY A 257 -19.67 8.04 -12.91
C GLY A 257 -18.75 8.77 -13.89
N THR A 258 -18.61 10.08 -13.81
CA THR A 258 -17.61 10.83 -14.54
C THR A 258 -16.41 11.12 -13.64
N TYR A 259 -15.20 10.81 -14.13
CA TYR A 259 -13.98 10.98 -13.36
C TYR A 259 -12.96 11.81 -14.14
N ASP A 260 -12.63 12.99 -13.61
CA ASP A 260 -11.68 13.91 -14.27
C ASP A 260 -10.23 13.46 -14.10
N ASN A 261 -9.94 12.67 -13.05
CA ASN A 261 -8.60 12.24 -12.69
C ASN A 261 -8.44 10.70 -12.75
N GLY A 262 -9.37 10.02 -13.37
CA GLY A 262 -9.30 8.58 -13.53
C GLY A 262 -8.22 8.16 -14.53
N VAL A 263 -7.85 6.89 -14.49
CA VAL A 263 -7.07 6.25 -15.55
C VAL A 263 -8.03 5.81 -16.65
N ILE A 264 -7.77 6.20 -17.87
CA ILE A 264 -8.54 5.82 -19.06
C ILE A 264 -7.63 5.03 -19.99
#